data_fb7abf5a0fce696f27804c8786673a06
#
_entry.id   fb7abf5a0fce696f27804c8786673a06
#
_cell.length_a   1.000
_cell.length_b   1.000
_cell.length_c   1.000
_cell.angle_alpha   90.00
_cell.angle_beta   90.00
_cell.angle_gamma   90.00
#
_symmetry.space_group_name_H-M   'P 1'
#
loop_
_entity.id
_entity.type
_entity.pdbx_description
1 polymer ?
#
loop_
_entity_poly.entity_id
_entity_poly.type
_entity_poly.pdbx_seq_one_letter_code
_entity_poly.pdbx_strand_id
1 'polypeptide(L)'
;MKIIKLDYSTIFILLILLLCGYIRISLIIMFIVLFHELGHVLVCLFFKYKIINITIYPFGGITKIEKDINTDPSKELILAFAGIFMQIILIFIVKLFSIHDYELFLKYNYSIMLFNLIPIIPLDGSIIVKCILNKFFSFKKSYVLYIIISIISVFLYVIINYKYSINNYLIIGIFIYKIYYSIKEYKFIYNKFLLERYLKKYKFNYISTKKGNLDILKLDTYQYFKEDEKIVSEAKKLEERFDKYKYFW
;
A
#
# COMPACT_ATOMS: atom_id res chain seq x y z
N MET A 1 -17.22 19.07 -2.13
CA MET A 1 -16.98 17.64 -2.47
C MET A 1 -16.81 16.87 -1.16
N LYS A 2 -17.62 15.84 -0.88
CA LYS A 2 -17.46 15.04 0.36
C LYS A 2 -16.18 14.20 0.21
N ILE A 3 -15.14 14.56 0.96
CA ILE A 3 -13.86 13.84 0.96
C ILE A 3 -14.02 12.47 1.61
N ILE A 4 -14.89 12.35 2.63
CA ILE A 4 -15.16 11.11 3.35
C ILE A 4 -16.46 10.49 2.82
N LYS A 5 -16.40 9.23 2.42
CA LYS A 5 -17.54 8.43 1.95
C LYS A 5 -17.65 7.17 2.80
N LEU A 6 -18.84 6.90 3.28
CA LEU A 6 -19.17 5.61 3.87
C LEU A 6 -19.72 4.71 2.75
N ASP A 7 -19.12 3.55 2.57
CA ASP A 7 -19.61 2.59 1.57
C ASP A 7 -20.95 1.98 2.02
N TYR A 8 -21.85 1.75 1.09
CA TYR A 8 -23.17 1.16 1.41
C TYR A 8 -23.06 -0.21 2.07
N SER A 9 -22.03 -1.00 1.74
CA SER A 9 -21.76 -2.28 2.38
C SER A 9 -21.45 -2.12 3.87
N THR A 10 -20.81 -1.04 4.27
CA THR A 10 -20.51 -0.73 5.68
C THR A 10 -21.80 -0.48 6.46
N ILE A 11 -22.71 0.33 5.89
CA ILE A 11 -24.00 0.62 6.52
C ILE A 11 -24.80 -0.67 6.67
N PHE A 12 -24.86 -1.49 5.62
CA PHE A 12 -25.59 -2.75 5.62
C PHE A 12 -25.06 -3.75 6.67
N ILE A 13 -23.73 -3.91 6.74
CA ILE A 13 -23.11 -4.82 7.73
C ILE A 13 -23.31 -4.29 9.16
N LEU A 14 -23.17 -2.98 9.39
CA LEU A 14 -23.43 -2.39 10.71
C LEU A 14 -24.90 -2.64 11.15
N LEU A 15 -25.84 -2.55 10.24
CA LEU A 15 -27.25 -2.82 10.52
C LEU A 15 -27.49 -4.29 10.90
N ILE A 16 -26.87 -5.23 10.17
CA ILE A 16 -26.94 -6.66 10.51
C ILE A 16 -26.32 -6.91 11.89
N LEU A 17 -25.16 -6.35 12.19
CA LEU A 17 -24.49 -6.53 13.48
C LEU A 17 -25.28 -5.93 14.64
N LEU A 18 -26.00 -4.84 14.39
CA LEU A 18 -26.95 -4.27 15.35
C LEU A 18 -28.10 -5.23 15.63
N LEU A 19 -28.71 -5.81 14.59
CA LEU A 19 -29.80 -6.77 14.73
C LEU A 19 -29.36 -8.06 15.43
N CYS A 20 -28.09 -8.49 15.22
CA CYS A 20 -27.51 -9.66 15.88
C CYS A 20 -27.01 -9.39 17.32
N GLY A 21 -27.12 -8.17 17.84
CA GLY A 21 -26.66 -7.83 19.19
C GLY A 21 -25.15 -7.59 19.33
N TYR A 22 -24.38 -7.57 18.22
CA TYR A 22 -22.93 -7.39 18.23
C TYR A 22 -22.49 -5.91 18.09
N ILE A 23 -23.39 -4.97 18.34
CA ILE A 23 -23.14 -3.54 18.12
C ILE A 23 -21.92 -3.01 18.90
N ARG A 24 -21.73 -3.45 20.16
CA ARG A 24 -20.60 -3.02 21.01
C ARG A 24 -19.25 -3.38 20.41
N ILE A 25 -19.08 -4.63 19.99
CA ILE A 25 -17.84 -5.10 19.36
C ILE A 25 -17.60 -4.38 18.04
N SER A 26 -18.64 -4.19 17.26
CA SER A 26 -18.57 -3.50 15.97
C SER A 26 -18.12 -2.04 16.11
N LEU A 27 -18.62 -1.33 17.12
CA LEU A 27 -18.21 0.04 17.41
C LEU A 27 -16.73 0.12 17.84
N ILE A 28 -16.26 -0.82 18.67
CA ILE A 28 -14.84 -0.90 19.06
C ILE A 28 -13.95 -1.11 17.82
N ILE A 29 -14.28 -2.09 16.98
CA ILE A 29 -13.51 -2.39 15.76
C ILE A 29 -13.53 -1.18 14.82
N MET A 30 -14.69 -0.59 14.60
CA MET A 30 -14.82 0.58 13.74
C MET A 30 -13.99 1.77 14.25
N PHE A 31 -14.00 2.02 15.56
CA PHE A 31 -13.19 3.06 16.18
C PHE A 31 -11.69 2.82 15.99
N ILE A 32 -11.21 1.58 16.20
CA ILE A 32 -9.81 1.20 15.99
C ILE A 32 -9.41 1.41 14.53
N VAL A 33 -10.24 0.96 13.59
CA VAL A 33 -9.97 1.12 12.14
C VAL A 33 -9.94 2.59 11.75
N LEU A 34 -10.89 3.40 12.23
CA LEU A 34 -10.90 4.84 11.94
C LEU A 34 -9.65 5.55 12.48
N PHE A 35 -9.19 5.15 13.67
CA PHE A 35 -7.99 5.71 14.27
C PHE A 35 -6.71 5.29 13.52
N HIS A 36 -6.68 4.07 13.03
CA HIS A 36 -5.63 3.58 12.13
C HIS A 36 -5.57 4.39 10.82
N GLU A 37 -6.71 4.58 10.15
CA GLU A 37 -6.81 5.37 8.92
C GLU A 37 -6.44 6.85 9.13
N LEU A 38 -6.77 7.39 10.30
CA LEU A 38 -6.37 8.74 10.69
C LEU A 38 -4.85 8.90 10.61
N GLY A 39 -4.07 7.87 10.96
CA GLY A 39 -2.62 7.87 10.84
C GLY A 39 -2.16 8.12 9.41
N HIS A 40 -2.72 7.39 8.45
CA HIS A 40 -2.41 7.58 7.03
C HIS A 40 -2.78 8.98 6.55
N VAL A 41 -3.95 9.48 6.96
CA VAL A 41 -4.42 10.83 6.61
C VAL A 41 -3.48 11.90 7.14
N LEU A 42 -3.05 11.81 8.40
CA LEU A 42 -2.12 12.78 9.01
C LEU A 42 -0.78 12.83 8.27
N VAL A 43 -0.22 11.67 7.91
CA VAL A 43 1.03 11.60 7.14
C VAL A 43 0.84 12.12 5.72
N CYS A 44 -0.32 11.85 5.07
CA CYS A 44 -0.63 12.43 3.76
C CYS A 44 -0.67 13.97 3.82
N LEU A 45 -1.27 14.54 4.85
CA LEU A 45 -1.32 15.99 5.07
C LEU A 45 0.08 16.55 5.33
N PHE A 46 0.89 15.87 6.16
CA PHE A 46 2.27 16.27 6.45
C PHE A 46 3.13 16.33 5.18
N PHE A 47 3.03 15.31 4.29
CA PHE A 47 3.73 15.31 3.01
C PHE A 47 3.04 16.13 1.92
N LYS A 48 1.93 16.81 2.23
CA LYS A 48 1.14 17.61 1.29
C LYS A 48 0.65 16.81 0.09
N TYR A 49 0.34 15.52 0.28
CA TYR A 49 -0.29 14.71 -0.75
C TYR A 49 -1.75 15.13 -0.90
N LYS A 50 -2.22 15.19 -2.14
CA LYS A 50 -3.61 15.50 -2.42
C LYS A 50 -4.48 14.27 -2.16
N ILE A 51 -5.34 14.34 -1.15
CA ILE A 51 -6.31 13.30 -0.83
C ILE A 51 -7.48 13.46 -1.79
N ILE A 52 -7.77 12.41 -2.58
CA ILE A 52 -8.89 12.39 -3.53
C ILE A 52 -10.18 12.04 -2.80
N ASN A 53 -10.18 10.92 -2.07
CA ASN A 53 -11.28 10.49 -1.23
C ASN A 53 -10.80 9.52 -0.14
N ILE A 54 -11.56 9.43 0.93
CA ILE A 54 -11.42 8.44 2.00
C ILE A 54 -12.73 7.65 1.97
N THR A 55 -12.66 6.35 1.67
CA THR A 55 -13.83 5.47 1.67
C THR A 55 -13.70 4.47 2.80
N ILE A 56 -14.70 4.44 3.68
CA ILE A 56 -14.74 3.52 4.82
C ILE A 56 -15.54 2.29 4.41
N TYR A 57 -14.88 1.14 4.42
CA TYR A 57 -15.44 -0.19 4.17
C TYR A 57 -15.64 -0.93 5.50
N PRO A 58 -16.43 -2.01 5.54
CA PRO A 58 -16.69 -2.78 6.77
C PRO A 58 -15.44 -3.33 7.44
N PHE A 59 -14.41 -3.61 6.65
CA PHE A 59 -13.17 -4.26 7.10
C PHE A 59 -11.94 -3.33 7.03
N GLY A 60 -12.14 -2.02 6.88
CA GLY A 60 -11.04 -1.05 6.80
C GLY A 60 -11.41 0.20 6.04
N GLY A 61 -10.49 1.15 5.97
CA GLY A 61 -10.59 2.35 5.15
C GLY A 61 -9.69 2.24 3.92
N ILE A 62 -10.02 3.00 2.89
CA ILE A 62 -9.15 3.19 1.73
C ILE A 62 -9.02 4.69 1.49
N THR A 63 -7.84 5.23 1.76
CA THR A 63 -7.49 6.61 1.43
C THR A 63 -6.87 6.66 0.04
N LYS A 64 -7.61 7.19 -0.93
CA LYS A 64 -7.07 7.43 -2.28
C LYS A 64 -6.32 8.76 -2.31
N ILE A 65 -5.05 8.69 -2.66
CA ILE A 65 -4.16 9.84 -2.77
C ILE A 65 -3.66 9.99 -4.21
N GLU A 66 -3.50 11.22 -4.64
CA GLU A 66 -2.83 11.56 -5.89
C GLU A 66 -1.35 11.73 -5.60
N LYS A 67 -0.55 10.74 -6.01
CA LYS A 67 0.91 10.77 -5.90
C LYS A 67 1.56 10.16 -7.13
N ASP A 68 2.78 10.59 -7.40
CA ASP A 68 3.60 10.00 -8.45
C ASP A 68 4.11 8.61 -8.01
N ILE A 69 4.33 7.72 -8.99
CA ILE A 69 4.94 6.41 -8.72
C ILE A 69 6.40 6.59 -8.33
N ASN A 70 7.08 7.60 -8.91
CA ASN A 70 8.46 7.94 -8.61
C ASN A 70 8.62 8.72 -7.28
N THR A 71 7.76 8.46 -6.30
CA THR A 71 7.88 9.01 -4.95
C THR A 71 9.01 8.32 -4.20
N ASP A 72 9.69 9.04 -3.29
CA ASP A 72 10.71 8.49 -2.41
C ASP A 72 10.14 7.30 -1.60
N PRO A 73 10.77 6.11 -1.69
CA PRO A 73 10.35 4.93 -0.92
C PRO A 73 10.28 5.16 0.59
N SER A 74 11.11 6.07 1.11
CA SER A 74 11.10 6.39 2.55
C SER A 74 9.81 7.08 2.98
N LYS A 75 9.25 7.95 2.14
CA LYS A 75 7.95 8.60 2.40
C LYS A 75 6.79 7.59 2.36
N GLU A 76 6.83 6.65 1.41
CA GLU A 76 5.85 5.56 1.35
C GLU A 76 5.95 4.64 2.57
N LEU A 77 7.17 4.38 3.05
CA LEU A 77 7.41 3.57 4.24
C LEU A 77 6.82 4.23 5.49
N ILE A 78 7.06 5.54 5.69
CA ILE A 78 6.47 6.31 6.79
C ILE A 78 4.94 6.27 6.70
N LEU A 79 4.39 6.43 5.49
CA LEU A 79 2.95 6.36 5.28
C LEU A 79 2.38 4.99 5.68
N ALA A 80 3.03 3.89 5.27
CA ALA A 80 2.58 2.54 5.60
C ALA A 80 2.65 2.21 7.10
N PHE A 81 3.63 2.75 7.83
CA PHE A 81 3.71 2.59 9.29
C PHE A 81 2.76 3.50 10.07
N ALA A 82 2.20 4.52 9.45
CA ALA A 82 1.41 5.53 10.15
C ALA A 82 0.17 4.96 10.85
N GLY A 83 -0.55 4.03 10.21
CA GLY A 83 -1.70 3.36 10.80
C GLY A 83 -1.34 2.55 12.04
N ILE A 84 -0.25 1.78 11.94
CA ILE A 84 0.28 0.97 13.05
C ILE A 84 0.72 1.87 14.21
N PHE A 85 1.42 2.96 13.91
CA PHE A 85 1.86 3.93 14.91
C PHE A 85 0.68 4.56 15.67
N MET A 86 -0.39 4.91 14.96
CA MET A 86 -1.61 5.43 15.58
C MET A 86 -2.28 4.39 16.49
N GLN A 87 -2.28 3.11 16.13
CA GLN A 87 -2.80 2.04 16.97
C GLN A 87 -1.98 1.86 18.25
N ILE A 88 -0.65 2.07 18.19
CA ILE A 88 0.20 2.08 19.39
C ILE A 88 -0.16 3.27 20.29
N ILE A 89 -0.32 4.48 19.74
CA ILE A 89 -0.78 5.64 20.49
C ILE A 89 -2.13 5.37 21.14
N LEU A 90 -3.04 4.72 20.42
CA LEU A 90 -4.36 4.39 20.92
C LEU A 90 -4.33 3.46 22.15
N ILE A 91 -3.38 2.50 22.21
CA ILE A 91 -3.16 1.65 23.39
C ILE A 91 -2.83 2.51 24.62
N PHE A 92 -1.93 3.48 24.46
CA PHE A 92 -1.57 4.38 25.58
C PHE A 92 -2.75 5.23 26.03
N ILE A 93 -3.53 5.79 25.11
CA ILE A 93 -4.71 6.59 25.40
C ILE A 93 -5.74 5.76 26.20
N VAL A 94 -6.08 4.56 25.70
CA VAL A 94 -7.08 3.70 26.34
C VAL A 94 -6.64 3.25 27.73
N LYS A 95 -5.34 3.00 27.92
CA LYS A 95 -4.76 2.67 29.22
C LYS A 95 -4.83 3.86 30.20
N LEU A 96 -4.50 5.07 29.72
CA LEU A 96 -4.49 6.28 30.56
C LEU A 96 -5.88 6.64 31.09
N PHE A 97 -6.91 6.48 30.27
CA PHE A 97 -8.29 6.83 30.65
C PHE A 97 -9.06 5.69 31.31
N SER A 98 -8.42 4.54 31.59
CA SER A 98 -9.02 3.36 32.24
C SER A 98 -10.39 3.01 31.63
N ILE A 99 -10.47 3.00 30.30
CA ILE A 99 -11.72 2.78 29.58
C ILE A 99 -12.31 1.41 29.93
N HIS A 100 -13.60 1.40 30.20
CA HIS A 100 -14.34 0.15 30.39
C HIS A 100 -14.14 -0.74 29.15
N ASP A 101 -13.92 -2.07 29.32
CA ASP A 101 -13.57 -3.01 28.24
C ASP A 101 -12.13 -2.93 27.70
N TYR A 102 -11.20 -2.42 28.50
CA TYR A 102 -9.80 -2.30 28.12
C TYR A 102 -9.24 -3.60 27.49
N GLU A 103 -9.48 -4.76 28.10
CA GLU A 103 -8.98 -6.04 27.59
C GLU A 103 -9.57 -6.40 26.21
N LEU A 104 -10.88 -6.20 26.04
CA LEU A 104 -11.55 -6.43 24.77
C LEU A 104 -11.02 -5.51 23.69
N PHE A 105 -10.82 -4.23 24.02
CA PHE A 105 -10.25 -3.25 23.14
C PHE A 105 -8.83 -3.62 22.72
N LEU A 106 -7.96 -3.99 23.65
CA LEU A 106 -6.59 -4.41 23.38
C LEU A 106 -6.56 -5.63 22.46
N LYS A 107 -7.39 -6.62 22.72
CA LYS A 107 -7.51 -7.84 21.90
C LYS A 107 -7.75 -7.49 20.42
N TYR A 108 -8.76 -6.67 20.15
CA TYR A 108 -9.07 -6.28 18.76
C TYR A 108 -8.02 -5.36 18.16
N ASN A 109 -7.46 -4.43 18.94
CA ASN A 109 -6.43 -3.52 18.45
C ASN A 109 -5.15 -4.28 18.05
N TYR A 110 -4.66 -5.21 18.87
CA TYR A 110 -3.53 -6.06 18.53
C TYR A 110 -3.83 -6.95 17.33
N SER A 111 -5.04 -7.53 17.26
CA SER A 111 -5.44 -8.37 16.14
C SER A 111 -5.41 -7.60 14.81
N ILE A 112 -5.97 -6.39 14.77
CA ILE A 112 -6.00 -5.54 13.57
C ILE A 112 -4.59 -5.05 13.23
N MET A 113 -3.77 -4.68 14.22
CA MET A 113 -2.40 -4.24 14.02
C MET A 113 -1.54 -5.36 13.41
N LEU A 114 -1.57 -6.56 13.98
CA LEU A 114 -0.83 -7.72 13.47
C LEU A 114 -1.31 -8.14 12.09
N PHE A 115 -2.63 -8.09 11.85
CA PHE A 115 -3.20 -8.38 10.54
C PHE A 115 -2.68 -7.42 9.48
N ASN A 116 -2.64 -6.12 9.76
CA ASN A 116 -2.10 -5.12 8.83
C ASN A 116 -0.59 -5.23 8.60
N LEU A 117 0.17 -5.88 9.50
CA LEU A 117 1.59 -6.16 9.31
C LEU A 117 1.88 -7.34 8.38
N ILE A 118 0.88 -8.18 8.08
CA ILE A 118 1.08 -9.32 7.19
C ILE A 118 1.42 -8.80 5.78
N PRO A 119 2.47 -9.33 5.12
CA PRO A 119 2.90 -8.85 3.80
C PRO A 119 2.01 -9.39 2.67
N ILE A 120 0.70 -9.17 2.77
CA ILE A 120 -0.31 -9.58 1.78
C ILE A 120 -0.98 -8.35 1.19
N ILE A 121 -1.04 -8.27 -0.14
CA ILE A 121 -1.80 -7.22 -0.85
C ILE A 121 -3.30 -7.36 -0.51
N PRO A 122 -3.97 -6.32 -0.01
CA PRO A 122 -3.61 -4.89 -0.02
C PRO A 122 -3.17 -4.31 1.35
N LEU A 123 -2.74 -5.12 2.31
CA LEU A 123 -2.41 -4.71 3.67
C LEU A 123 -1.14 -3.83 3.72
N ASP A 124 -0.98 -3.02 4.77
CA ASP A 124 0.18 -2.13 4.96
C ASP A 124 1.51 -2.87 4.98
N GLY A 125 1.57 -4.07 5.57
CA GLY A 125 2.73 -4.94 5.56
C GLY A 125 3.25 -5.22 4.16
N SER A 126 2.37 -5.33 3.17
CA SER A 126 2.77 -5.48 1.78
C SER A 126 3.43 -4.22 1.22
N ILE A 127 2.94 -3.04 1.59
CA ILE A 127 3.52 -1.75 1.18
C ILE A 127 4.88 -1.57 1.84
N ILE A 128 5.03 -1.93 3.12
CA ILE A 128 6.31 -1.91 3.85
C ILE A 128 7.34 -2.75 3.11
N VAL A 129 6.99 -4.00 2.76
CA VAL A 129 7.88 -4.90 2.01
C VAL A 129 8.23 -4.31 0.65
N LYS A 130 7.26 -3.79 -0.11
CA LYS A 130 7.50 -3.12 -1.39
C LYS A 130 8.49 -1.95 -1.25
N CYS A 131 8.36 -1.13 -0.22
CA CYS A 131 9.25 0.01 0.02
C CYS A 131 10.68 -0.45 0.33
N ILE A 132 10.83 -1.50 1.13
CA ILE A 132 12.13 -2.10 1.44
C ILE A 132 12.78 -2.66 0.16
N LEU A 133 12.03 -3.42 -0.64
CA LEU A 133 12.51 -3.97 -1.90
C LEU A 133 12.93 -2.88 -2.89
N ASN A 134 12.19 -1.77 -2.95
CA ASN A 134 12.51 -0.63 -3.82
C ASN A 134 13.83 0.07 -3.47
N LYS A 135 14.31 -0.03 -2.22
CA LYS A 135 15.64 0.49 -1.83
C LYS A 135 16.78 -0.36 -2.39
N PHE A 136 16.59 -1.69 -2.46
CA PHE A 136 17.65 -2.61 -2.85
C PHE A 136 17.61 -2.97 -4.34
N PHE A 137 16.43 -3.17 -4.89
CA PHE A 137 16.23 -3.69 -6.25
C PHE A 137 15.72 -2.62 -7.22
N SER A 138 15.74 -2.93 -8.53
CA SER A 138 15.09 -2.11 -9.54
C SER A 138 13.57 -2.15 -9.35
N PHE A 139 12.88 -1.10 -9.79
CA PHE A 139 11.41 -1.00 -9.68
C PHE A 139 10.69 -2.24 -10.24
N LYS A 140 11.14 -2.72 -11.41
CA LYS A 140 10.60 -3.92 -12.04
C LYS A 140 10.75 -5.16 -11.16
N LYS A 141 11.98 -5.42 -10.65
CA LYS A 141 12.26 -6.57 -9.77
C LYS A 141 11.51 -6.46 -8.45
N SER A 142 11.51 -5.29 -7.85
CA SER A 142 10.78 -5.03 -6.58
C SER A 142 9.30 -5.34 -6.71
N TYR A 143 8.67 -4.92 -7.80
CA TYR A 143 7.25 -5.17 -8.01
C TYR A 143 6.92 -6.66 -8.18
N VAL A 144 7.76 -7.39 -8.92
CA VAL A 144 7.60 -8.85 -9.08
C VAL A 144 7.80 -9.56 -7.75
N LEU A 145 8.88 -9.24 -7.00
CA LEU A 145 9.14 -9.83 -5.68
C LEU A 145 8.02 -9.52 -4.68
N TYR A 146 7.48 -8.30 -4.69
CA TYR A 146 6.33 -7.90 -3.88
C TYR A 146 5.11 -8.80 -4.12
N ILE A 147 4.79 -9.12 -5.38
CA ILE A 147 3.70 -10.05 -5.71
C ILE A 147 4.03 -11.48 -5.23
N ILE A 148 5.24 -11.97 -5.47
CA ILE A 148 5.67 -13.32 -5.05
C ILE A 148 5.57 -13.47 -3.52
N ILE A 149 6.08 -12.49 -2.76
CA ILE A 149 6.01 -12.49 -1.30
C ILE A 149 4.54 -12.51 -0.84
N SER A 150 3.66 -11.72 -1.48
CA SER A 150 2.23 -11.74 -1.16
C SER A 150 1.59 -13.10 -1.40
N ILE A 151 1.93 -13.78 -2.50
CA ILE A 151 1.42 -15.14 -2.79
C ILE A 151 1.87 -16.14 -1.73
N ILE A 152 3.16 -16.13 -1.39
CA ILE A 152 3.73 -17.01 -0.33
C ILE A 152 3.03 -16.72 1.01
N SER A 153 2.81 -15.44 1.33
CA SER A 153 2.16 -15.05 2.59
C SER A 153 0.70 -15.48 2.67
N VAL A 154 -0.04 -15.44 1.55
CA VAL A 154 -1.40 -16.01 1.50
C VAL A 154 -1.36 -17.51 1.73
N PHE A 155 -0.44 -18.22 1.12
CA PHE A 155 -0.29 -19.67 1.32
C PHE A 155 0.01 -20.00 2.80
N LEU A 156 0.92 -19.27 3.44
CA LEU A 156 1.21 -19.41 4.88
C LEU A 156 -0.01 -19.05 5.74
N TYR A 157 -0.73 -18.00 5.38
CA TYR A 157 -1.96 -17.62 6.08
C TYR A 157 -3.02 -18.73 6.04
N VAL A 158 -3.18 -19.40 4.90
CA VAL A 158 -4.10 -20.55 4.74
C VAL A 158 -3.67 -21.72 5.63
N ILE A 159 -2.37 -22.05 5.68
CA ILE A 159 -1.85 -23.14 6.51
C ILE A 159 -2.08 -22.86 8.00
N ILE A 160 -1.81 -21.65 8.47
CA ILE A 160 -1.95 -21.27 9.88
C ILE A 160 -3.42 -21.23 10.30
N ASN A 161 -4.29 -20.76 9.41
CA ASN A 161 -5.73 -20.56 9.67
C ASN A 161 -6.61 -21.62 9.01
N TYR A 162 -6.14 -22.89 8.97
CA TYR A 162 -6.83 -23.98 8.29
C TYR A 162 -8.21 -24.35 8.89
N LYS A 163 -8.58 -23.79 10.05
CA LYS A 163 -9.92 -23.98 10.64
C LYS A 163 -10.97 -23.39 9.71
N TYR A 164 -11.87 -24.27 9.27
CA TYR A 164 -12.96 -23.96 8.33
C TYR A 164 -13.92 -22.93 8.93
N SER A 165 -13.73 -21.66 8.58
CA SER A 165 -14.63 -20.56 8.91
C SER A 165 -14.96 -19.81 7.62
N ILE A 166 -16.24 -19.53 7.40
CA ILE A 166 -16.70 -18.76 6.24
C ILE A 166 -15.95 -17.43 6.13
N ASN A 167 -15.66 -16.80 7.25
CA ASN A 167 -14.91 -15.53 7.27
C ASN A 167 -13.50 -15.68 6.70
N ASN A 168 -12.79 -16.79 6.98
CA ASN A 168 -11.45 -17.04 6.44
C ASN A 168 -11.49 -17.20 4.92
N TYR A 169 -12.48 -17.91 4.38
CA TYR A 169 -12.62 -18.07 2.92
C TYR A 169 -12.90 -16.75 2.23
N LEU A 170 -13.73 -15.87 2.80
CA LEU A 170 -14.00 -14.55 2.26
C LEU A 170 -12.72 -13.68 2.23
N ILE A 171 -11.93 -13.68 3.32
CA ILE A 171 -10.66 -12.94 3.40
C ILE A 171 -9.67 -13.46 2.36
N ILE A 172 -9.52 -14.78 2.24
CA ILE A 172 -8.63 -15.41 1.24
C ILE A 172 -9.08 -15.04 -0.17
N GLY A 173 -10.38 -15.08 -0.46
CA GLY A 173 -10.95 -14.68 -1.74
C GLY A 173 -10.59 -13.22 -2.11
N ILE A 174 -10.70 -12.30 -1.15
CA ILE A 174 -10.30 -10.90 -1.32
C ILE A 174 -8.80 -10.78 -1.63
N PHE A 175 -7.94 -11.51 -0.90
CA PHE A 175 -6.50 -11.48 -1.13
C PHE A 175 -6.13 -12.01 -2.52
N ILE A 176 -6.68 -13.14 -2.94
CA ILE A 176 -6.45 -13.72 -4.26
C ILE A 176 -6.91 -12.74 -5.35
N TYR A 177 -8.09 -12.13 -5.21
CA TYR A 177 -8.60 -11.13 -6.14
C TYR A 177 -7.66 -9.91 -6.25
N LYS A 178 -7.17 -9.38 -5.13
CA LYS A 178 -6.27 -8.23 -5.11
C LYS A 178 -4.90 -8.54 -5.71
N ILE A 179 -4.36 -9.73 -5.46
CA ILE A 179 -3.10 -10.20 -6.06
C ILE A 179 -3.28 -10.36 -7.58
N TYR A 180 -4.36 -11.00 -8.03
CA TYR A 180 -4.68 -11.12 -9.45
C TYR A 180 -4.75 -9.75 -10.14
N TYR A 181 -5.44 -8.80 -9.52
CA TYR A 181 -5.55 -7.44 -10.03
C TYR A 181 -4.18 -6.76 -10.13
N SER A 182 -3.33 -6.90 -9.12
CA SER A 182 -1.96 -6.37 -9.12
C SER A 182 -1.08 -6.96 -10.23
N ILE A 183 -1.25 -8.26 -10.53
CA ILE A 183 -0.56 -8.91 -11.65
C ILE A 183 -1.03 -8.31 -12.98
N LYS A 184 -2.33 -8.12 -13.14
CA LYS A 184 -2.92 -7.54 -14.36
C LYS A 184 -2.45 -6.11 -14.61
N GLU A 185 -2.35 -5.30 -13.56
CA GLU A 185 -1.93 -3.90 -13.65
C GLU A 185 -0.41 -3.70 -13.77
N TYR A 186 0.39 -4.73 -13.58
CA TYR A 186 1.85 -4.63 -13.56
C TYR A 186 2.44 -3.88 -14.76
N LYS A 187 2.03 -4.24 -15.97
CA LYS A 187 2.52 -3.60 -17.21
C LYS A 187 2.15 -2.11 -17.27
N PHE A 188 0.94 -1.79 -16.86
CA PHE A 188 0.46 -0.41 -16.80
C PHE A 188 1.25 0.42 -15.79
N ILE A 189 1.45 -0.09 -14.58
CA ILE A 189 2.20 0.58 -13.50
C ILE A 189 3.67 0.77 -13.91
N TYR A 190 4.28 -0.22 -14.56
CA TYR A 190 5.65 -0.10 -15.04
C TYR A 190 5.79 0.94 -16.16
N ASN A 191 4.88 0.96 -17.12
CA ASN A 191 4.89 1.97 -18.17
C ASN A 191 4.61 3.38 -17.61
N LYS A 192 3.71 3.51 -16.64
CA LYS A 192 3.46 4.77 -15.94
C LYS A 192 4.69 5.26 -15.20
N PHE A 193 5.42 4.37 -14.52
CA PHE A 193 6.71 4.68 -13.87
C PHE A 193 7.72 5.29 -14.85
N LEU A 194 7.89 4.69 -16.03
CA LEU A 194 8.79 5.19 -17.06
C LEU A 194 8.30 6.51 -17.67
N LEU A 195 7.00 6.62 -17.95
CA LEU A 195 6.38 7.82 -18.51
C LEU A 195 6.50 9.03 -17.58
N GLU A 196 6.29 8.83 -16.28
CA GLU A 196 6.50 9.89 -15.30
C GLU A 196 7.94 10.42 -15.32
N ARG A 197 8.93 9.52 -15.44
CA ARG A 197 10.35 9.89 -15.53
C ARG A 197 10.70 10.62 -16.83
N TYR A 198 10.03 10.29 -17.91
CA TYR A 198 10.18 10.98 -19.18
C TYR A 198 9.57 12.40 -19.13
N LEU A 199 8.37 12.54 -18.54
CA LEU A 199 7.64 13.82 -18.54
C LEU A 199 8.06 14.78 -17.44
N LYS A 200 8.51 14.24 -16.28
CA LYS A 200 8.83 15.04 -15.09
C LYS A 200 10.32 14.97 -14.76
N LYS A 201 10.87 16.10 -14.33
CA LYS A 201 12.24 16.15 -13.80
C LYS A 201 12.21 15.83 -12.31
N TYR A 202 12.71 14.65 -11.93
CA TYR A 202 12.90 14.27 -10.53
C TYR A 202 14.29 14.64 -10.02
N LYS A 203 14.40 14.96 -8.74
CA LYS A 203 15.68 15.04 -8.04
C LYS A 203 16.01 13.65 -7.50
N PHE A 204 17.16 13.12 -7.88
CA PHE A 204 17.63 11.82 -7.43
C PHE A 204 18.76 12.00 -6.41
N ASN A 205 18.74 11.19 -5.35
CA ASN A 205 19.78 11.23 -4.32
C ASN A 205 21.05 10.51 -4.76
N TYR A 206 20.93 9.56 -5.69
CA TYR A 206 22.04 8.73 -6.15
C TYR A 206 22.15 8.73 -7.67
N ILE A 207 23.40 8.55 -8.13
CA ILE A 207 23.73 8.37 -9.55
C ILE A 207 24.45 7.03 -9.67
N SER A 208 24.11 6.24 -10.66
CA SER A 208 24.79 4.96 -10.93
C SER A 208 24.93 4.69 -12.41
N THR A 209 26.03 4.02 -12.80
CA THR A 209 26.27 3.58 -14.17
C THR A 209 26.23 2.07 -14.22
N LYS A 210 25.39 1.49 -15.07
CA LYS A 210 25.21 0.03 -15.19
C LYS A 210 25.02 -0.37 -16.65
N LYS A 211 25.43 -1.61 -16.99
CA LYS A 211 25.04 -2.24 -18.25
C LYS A 211 23.59 -2.73 -18.14
N GLY A 212 22.77 -2.50 -19.16
CA GLY A 212 21.41 -3.02 -19.23
C GLY A 212 20.42 -2.05 -19.86
N ASN A 213 19.15 -2.39 -19.71
CA ASN A 213 18.01 -1.65 -20.27
C ASN A 213 17.26 -0.88 -19.17
N LEU A 214 16.17 -0.20 -19.53
CA LEU A 214 15.29 0.53 -18.61
C LEU A 214 14.74 -0.33 -17.45
N ASP A 215 14.81 -1.66 -17.55
CA ASP A 215 14.37 -2.60 -16.50
C ASP A 215 15.19 -2.55 -15.19
N ILE A 216 16.40 -1.96 -15.25
CA ILE A 216 17.25 -1.85 -14.06
C ILE A 216 17.04 -0.55 -13.28
N LEU A 217 16.14 0.34 -13.74
CA LEU A 217 15.87 1.61 -13.10
C LEU A 217 15.39 1.43 -11.65
N LYS A 218 16.00 2.20 -10.74
CA LYS A 218 15.62 2.29 -9.32
C LYS A 218 14.88 3.60 -9.06
N LEU A 219 14.03 3.63 -8.01
CA LEU A 219 13.20 4.81 -7.68
C LEU A 219 14.04 6.04 -7.31
N ASP A 220 15.07 5.88 -6.50
CA ASP A 220 15.85 7.01 -5.92
C ASP A 220 17.22 7.22 -6.60
N THR A 221 17.39 6.71 -7.82
CA THR A 221 18.68 6.72 -8.50
C THR A 221 18.51 7.15 -9.96
N TYR A 222 19.28 8.15 -10.39
CA TYR A 222 19.46 8.44 -11.81
C TYR A 222 20.46 7.48 -12.42
N GLN A 223 20.14 6.87 -13.56
CA GLN A 223 20.99 5.84 -14.14
C GLN A 223 21.57 6.23 -15.49
N TYR A 224 22.85 5.98 -15.62
CA TYR A 224 23.55 5.96 -16.89
C TYR A 224 23.73 4.52 -17.35
N PHE A 225 23.60 4.31 -18.65
CA PHE A 225 23.70 3.00 -19.28
C PHE A 225 25.02 2.92 -20.06
N LYS A 226 25.81 1.90 -19.77
CA LYS A 226 27.01 1.62 -20.53
C LYS A 226 26.67 0.72 -21.73
N GLU A 227 26.80 1.25 -22.94
CA GLU A 227 26.62 0.53 -24.21
C GLU A 227 27.96 0.55 -24.93
N ASP A 228 28.63 -0.60 -24.98
CA ASP A 228 29.98 -0.78 -25.51
C ASP A 228 30.96 0.29 -24.95
N GLU A 229 31.37 1.27 -25.76
CA GLU A 229 32.28 2.36 -25.36
C GLU A 229 31.57 3.67 -25.00
N LYS A 230 30.24 3.74 -25.15
CA LYS A 230 29.46 4.97 -24.90
C LYS A 230 28.63 4.87 -23.62
N ILE A 231 28.52 6.02 -22.95
CA ILE A 231 27.62 6.18 -21.80
C ILE A 231 26.38 6.94 -22.27
N VAL A 232 25.24 6.31 -22.17
CA VAL A 232 23.92 6.86 -22.55
C VAL A 232 23.17 7.24 -21.29
N SER A 233 22.61 8.45 -21.26
CA SER A 233 21.78 8.89 -20.12
C SER A 233 20.41 8.20 -20.12
N GLU A 234 19.81 8.10 -18.93
CA GLU A 234 18.45 7.63 -18.75
C GLU A 234 17.44 8.41 -19.61
N ALA A 235 17.59 9.76 -19.65
CA ALA A 235 16.73 10.62 -20.44
C ALA A 235 16.74 10.24 -21.92
N LYS A 236 17.91 10.02 -22.51
CA LYS A 236 18.03 9.63 -23.92
C LYS A 236 17.36 8.28 -24.21
N LYS A 237 17.52 7.28 -23.32
CA LYS A 237 16.84 5.98 -23.48
C LYS A 237 15.32 6.08 -23.34
N LEU A 238 14.84 6.97 -22.49
CA LEU A 238 13.40 7.24 -22.36
C LEU A 238 12.85 7.95 -23.59
N GLU A 239 13.58 8.93 -24.15
CA GLU A 239 13.27 9.57 -25.42
C GLU A 239 13.17 8.53 -26.56
N GLU A 240 14.19 7.70 -26.73
CA GLU A 240 14.19 6.64 -27.75
C GLU A 240 12.99 5.68 -27.63
N ARG A 241 12.53 5.44 -26.39
CA ARG A 241 11.34 4.59 -26.14
C ARG A 241 10.04 5.29 -26.49
N PHE A 242 9.86 6.56 -26.08
CA PHE A 242 8.57 7.25 -26.15
C PHE A 242 8.42 8.08 -27.42
N ASP A 243 9.51 8.63 -28.01
CA ASP A 243 9.43 9.41 -29.24
C ASP A 243 9.11 8.55 -30.46
N LYS A 244 9.39 7.23 -30.43
CA LYS A 244 8.90 6.30 -31.44
C LYS A 244 7.37 6.33 -31.61
N TYR A 245 6.64 6.73 -30.58
CA TYR A 245 5.17 6.81 -30.59
C TYR A 245 4.65 8.22 -30.91
N LYS A 246 5.51 9.25 -30.95
CA LYS A 246 5.12 10.65 -31.17
C LYS A 246 4.60 10.91 -32.60
N TYR A 247 4.93 10.02 -33.54
CA TYR A 247 4.50 10.10 -34.93
C TYR A 247 3.20 9.31 -35.24
N PHE A 248 2.53 8.77 -34.23
CA PHE A 248 1.30 8.00 -34.37
C PHE A 248 0.05 8.70 -33.79
N TRP A 249 0.18 9.98 -33.41
CA TRP A 249 -0.92 10.81 -32.91
C TRP A 249 -1.07 12.09 -33.73
#